data_b63c60e2ef904fccc6ad476f7040b530
#
_entry.id   b63c60e2ef904fccc6ad476f7040b530
#
_cell.length_a   1.000
_cell.length_b   1.000
_cell.length_c   1.000
_cell.angle_alpha   90.00
_cell.angle_beta   90.00
_cell.angle_gamma   90.00
#
_symmetry.space_group_name_H-M   'P 1'
#
loop_
_entity.id
_entity.type
_entity.pdbx_description
1 polymer ?
#
loop_
_entity_poly.entity_id
_entity_poly.type
_entity_poly.pdbx_seq_one_letter_code
_entity_poly.pdbx_strand_id
1 'polypeptide(L)'
;MKIELHHGDLPDKLDLGNVVAIDTETMGLDPHRDRLCLAQLSSGDGTAHLVKFARNHFIAPNLCRLLANPDTEILFHFGRFDIAVMCHYLGVSAKPVYCTKIASKLVRTYTDRH
;
A
#
# COMPACT_ATOMS: atom_id res chain seq x y z
N MET A 1 -16.83 -6.76 6.10
CA MET A 1 -15.64 -6.13 5.56
C MET A 1 -15.95 -5.37 4.29
N LYS A 2 -15.48 -4.15 4.15
CA LYS A 2 -15.74 -3.31 2.98
C LYS A 2 -14.47 -3.21 2.13
N ILE A 3 -14.62 -3.33 0.81
CA ILE A 3 -13.54 -3.13 -0.15
C ILE A 3 -13.88 -1.94 -1.03
N GLU A 4 -12.99 -0.97 -1.10
CA GLU A 4 -13.14 0.20 -1.97
C GLU A 4 -12.04 0.18 -3.02
N LEU A 5 -12.43 0.12 -4.28
CA LEU A 5 -11.49 0.13 -5.41
C LEU A 5 -11.33 1.53 -5.95
N HIS A 6 -10.09 1.98 -6.06
CA HIS A 6 -9.72 3.27 -6.63
C HIS A 6 -8.81 3.06 -7.84
N HIS A 7 -8.94 3.90 -8.84
CA HIS A 7 -8.12 3.82 -10.04
C HIS A 7 -7.06 4.93 -10.03
N GLY A 8 -5.79 4.53 -9.97
CA GLY A 8 -4.65 5.41 -10.12
C GLY A 8 -4.17 6.12 -8.87
N ASP A 9 -5.03 6.41 -7.92
CA ASP A 9 -4.68 7.10 -6.67
C ASP A 9 -5.77 6.92 -5.63
N LEU A 10 -5.46 7.28 -4.39
CA LEU A 10 -6.45 7.39 -3.32
C LEU A 10 -7.31 8.65 -3.52
N PRO A 11 -8.56 8.67 -3.02
CA PRO A 11 -9.39 9.87 -3.06
C PRO A 11 -8.75 11.03 -2.30
N ASP A 12 -9.05 12.25 -2.73
CA ASP A 12 -8.70 13.45 -2.00
C ASP A 12 -9.33 13.41 -0.61
N LYS A 13 -8.59 13.91 0.39
CA LYS A 13 -9.07 14.02 1.78
C LYS A 13 -9.38 12.70 2.48
N LEU A 14 -9.00 11.55 1.91
CA LEU A 14 -9.09 10.29 2.62
C LEU A 14 -8.11 10.29 3.80
N ASP A 15 -8.63 10.06 4.99
CA ASP A 15 -7.83 9.95 6.21
C ASP A 15 -7.82 8.52 6.69
N LEU A 16 -6.66 7.88 6.64
CA LEU A 16 -6.46 6.51 7.13
C LEU A 16 -5.83 6.47 8.53
N GLY A 17 -5.72 7.62 9.19
CA GLY A 17 -5.12 7.69 10.52
C GLY A 17 -3.60 7.61 10.48
N ASN A 18 -3.01 7.28 11.64
CA ASN A 18 -1.56 7.34 11.84
C ASN A 18 -0.84 6.02 11.58
N VAL A 19 -1.56 4.93 11.43
CA VAL A 19 -1.00 3.60 11.21
C VAL A 19 -1.72 2.97 10.03
N VAL A 20 -0.96 2.63 8.98
CA VAL A 20 -1.52 2.06 7.75
C VAL A 20 -0.71 0.84 7.35
N ALA A 21 -1.39 -0.27 7.14
CA ALA A 21 -0.78 -1.47 6.59
C ALA A 21 -0.89 -1.43 5.07
N ILE A 22 0.20 -1.78 4.40
CA ILE A 22 0.27 -1.77 2.94
C ILE A 22 0.81 -3.09 2.44
N ASP A 23 0.20 -3.58 1.38
CA ASP A 23 0.67 -4.71 0.58
C ASP A 23 0.56 -4.35 -0.88
N THR A 24 1.39 -4.95 -1.73
CA THR A 24 1.40 -4.68 -3.16
C THR A 24 1.26 -5.95 -3.97
N GLU A 25 0.67 -5.83 -5.14
CA GLU A 25 0.61 -6.87 -6.15
C GLU A 25 1.30 -6.38 -7.41
N THR A 26 2.13 -7.23 -7.99
CA THR A 26 2.92 -6.92 -9.19
C THR A 26 2.75 -8.01 -10.23
N MET A 27 3.26 -7.76 -11.45
CA MET A 27 3.25 -8.76 -12.52
C MET A 27 4.18 -9.94 -12.25
N GLY A 28 5.11 -9.81 -11.30
CA GLY A 28 6.06 -10.86 -10.93
C GLY A 28 6.91 -10.44 -9.76
N LEU A 29 8.07 -11.07 -9.57
CA LEU A 29 8.90 -10.89 -8.38
C LEU A 29 10.10 -9.96 -8.58
N ASP A 30 10.31 -9.46 -9.79
CA ASP A 30 11.40 -8.51 -10.07
C ASP A 30 10.86 -7.08 -10.04
N PRO A 31 11.19 -6.27 -9.00
CA PRO A 31 10.63 -4.93 -8.89
C PRO A 31 11.08 -3.96 -10.00
N HIS A 32 12.15 -4.29 -10.72
CA HIS A 32 12.62 -3.45 -11.83
C HIS A 32 11.98 -3.82 -13.18
N ARG A 33 11.49 -5.04 -13.30
CA ARG A 33 10.90 -5.55 -14.53
C ARG A 33 9.39 -5.67 -14.46
N ASP A 34 8.89 -6.16 -13.31
CA ASP A 34 7.50 -6.54 -13.16
C ASP A 34 6.73 -5.39 -12.52
N ARG A 35 5.85 -4.77 -13.30
CA ARG A 35 5.20 -3.54 -12.88
C ARG A 35 4.29 -3.71 -11.66
N LEU A 36 4.15 -2.62 -10.92
CA LEU A 36 3.15 -2.51 -9.86
C LEU A 36 1.74 -2.50 -10.46
N CYS A 37 0.87 -3.37 -9.98
CA CYS A 37 -0.51 -3.48 -10.44
C CYS A 37 -1.50 -2.94 -9.44
N LEU A 38 -1.26 -3.19 -8.15
CA LEU A 38 -2.22 -2.91 -7.09
C LEU A 38 -1.49 -2.59 -5.79
N ALA A 39 -1.95 -1.59 -5.09
CA ALA A 39 -1.59 -1.34 -3.70
C ALA A 39 -2.83 -1.52 -2.83
N GLN A 40 -2.68 -2.27 -1.74
CA GLN A 40 -3.75 -2.52 -0.78
C GLN A 40 -3.39 -1.80 0.52
N LEU A 41 -4.31 -0.99 1.01
CA LEU A 41 -4.10 -0.22 2.23
C LEU A 41 -5.25 -0.46 3.21
N SER A 42 -4.91 -0.55 4.49
CA SER A 42 -5.91 -0.69 5.55
C SER A 42 -5.41 -0.03 6.83
N SER A 43 -6.30 0.65 7.52
CA SER A 43 -6.04 1.17 8.87
C SER A 43 -6.55 0.23 9.97
N GLY A 44 -7.05 -0.95 9.60
CA GLY A 44 -7.58 -1.92 10.57
C GLY A 44 -9.03 -1.68 10.97
N ASP A 45 -9.74 -0.83 10.26
CA ASP A 45 -11.13 -0.47 10.54
C ASP A 45 -12.16 -1.36 9.82
N GLY A 46 -11.70 -2.43 9.18
CA GLY A 46 -12.57 -3.31 8.41
C GLY A 46 -12.75 -2.90 6.96
N THR A 47 -12.10 -1.83 6.51
CA THR A 47 -12.13 -1.38 5.13
C THR A 47 -10.75 -1.58 4.50
N ALA A 48 -10.71 -2.20 3.33
CA ALA A 48 -9.51 -2.30 2.51
C ALA A 48 -9.65 -1.37 1.31
N HIS A 49 -8.65 -0.51 1.11
CA HIS A 49 -8.57 0.38 -0.04
C HIS A 49 -7.61 -0.21 -1.05
N LEU A 50 -8.10 -0.43 -2.26
CA LEU A 50 -7.31 -0.98 -3.36
C LEU A 50 -7.06 0.13 -4.37
N VAL A 51 -5.79 0.41 -4.64
CA VAL A 51 -5.40 1.35 -5.70
C VAL A 51 -4.88 0.54 -6.87
N LYS A 52 -5.64 0.53 -7.96
CA LYS A 52 -5.29 -0.19 -9.18
C LYS A 52 -4.56 0.74 -10.14
N PHE A 53 -3.38 0.32 -10.58
CA PHE A 53 -2.56 1.10 -11.50
C PHE A 53 -2.71 0.58 -12.93
N ALA A 54 -3.04 1.48 -13.85
CA ALA A 54 -2.99 1.18 -15.27
C ALA A 54 -1.54 1.12 -15.74
N ARG A 55 -1.30 0.38 -16.82
CA ARG A 55 0.03 0.26 -17.41
C ARG A 55 0.59 1.64 -17.76
N ASN A 56 1.81 1.91 -17.33
CA ASN A 56 2.52 3.18 -17.55
C ASN A 56 1.87 4.41 -16.89
N HIS A 57 0.99 4.21 -15.90
CA HIS A 57 0.34 5.29 -15.17
C HIS A 57 0.58 5.13 -13.68
N PHE A 58 1.63 5.79 -13.17
CA PHE A 58 2.06 5.69 -11.78
C PHE A 58 2.11 7.04 -11.08
N ILE A 59 1.28 7.98 -11.50
CA ILE A 59 1.15 9.28 -10.85
C ILE A 59 0.03 9.17 -9.81
N ALA A 60 0.40 9.12 -8.53
CA ALA A 60 -0.52 8.93 -7.43
C ALA A 60 -0.16 9.88 -6.29
N PRO A 61 -0.47 11.19 -6.42
CA PRO A 61 -0.02 12.19 -5.45
C PRO A 61 -0.57 11.97 -4.05
N ASN A 62 -1.80 11.51 -3.90
CA ASN A 62 -2.38 11.26 -2.58
C ASN A 62 -1.72 10.07 -1.89
N LEU A 63 -1.52 8.98 -2.62
CA LEU A 63 -0.81 7.81 -2.11
C LEU A 63 0.64 8.16 -1.75
N CYS A 64 1.34 8.88 -2.62
CA CYS A 64 2.70 9.31 -2.35
C CYS A 64 2.81 10.22 -1.13
N ARG A 65 1.84 11.11 -0.95
CA ARG A 65 1.79 11.99 0.23
C ARG A 65 1.62 11.18 1.51
N LEU A 66 0.77 10.17 1.49
CA LEU A 66 0.59 9.28 2.63
C LEU A 66 1.88 8.52 2.95
N LEU A 67 2.53 7.96 1.93
CA LEU A 67 3.77 7.19 2.11
C LEU A 67 4.93 8.05 2.61
N ALA A 68 4.97 9.31 2.23
CA ALA A 68 6.04 10.24 2.61
C ALA A 68 5.77 10.96 3.93
N ASN A 69 4.58 10.84 4.51
CA ASN A 69 4.21 11.54 5.73
C ASN A 69 4.97 10.97 6.93
N PRO A 70 5.82 11.77 7.61
CA PRO A 70 6.61 11.29 8.74
C PRO A 70 5.77 10.94 9.97
N ASP A 71 4.54 11.41 10.05
CA ASP A 71 3.63 11.13 11.16
C ASP A 71 2.82 9.84 10.95
N THR A 72 2.95 9.20 9.81
CA THR A 72 2.26 7.95 9.50
C THR A 72 3.22 6.78 9.60
N GLU A 73 2.86 5.80 10.42
CA GLU A 73 3.57 4.51 10.46
C GLU A 73 3.04 3.61 9.35
N ILE A 74 3.95 3.14 8.50
CA ILE A 74 3.60 2.21 7.42
C ILE A 74 4.08 0.83 7.80
N LEU A 75 3.16 -0.12 7.84
CA LEU A 75 3.44 -1.51 8.19
C LEU A 75 3.44 -2.36 6.93
N PHE A 76 4.53 -3.07 6.69
CA PHE A 76 4.68 -3.96 5.54
C PHE A 76 4.79 -5.41 6.00
N HIS A 77 4.18 -6.31 5.28
CA HIS A 77 4.30 -7.75 5.53
C HIS A 77 5.62 -8.31 4.95
N PHE A 78 5.93 -7.95 3.70
CA PHE A 78 7.20 -8.25 3.03
C PHE A 78 7.87 -6.94 2.62
N GLY A 79 8.26 -6.14 3.62
CA GLY A 79 8.60 -4.75 3.43
C GLY A 79 9.65 -4.46 2.37
N ARG A 80 10.68 -5.31 2.22
CA ARG A 80 11.73 -5.08 1.22
C ARG A 80 11.18 -5.04 -0.19
N PHE A 81 10.30 -5.98 -0.51
CA PHE A 81 9.71 -6.05 -1.84
C PHE A 81 8.75 -4.88 -2.08
N ASP A 82 7.84 -4.64 -1.15
CA ASP A 82 6.85 -3.56 -1.27
C ASP A 82 7.50 -2.19 -1.36
N ILE A 83 8.53 -1.94 -0.54
CA ILE A 83 9.27 -0.67 -0.56
C ILE A 83 9.98 -0.49 -1.89
N ALA A 84 10.65 -1.54 -2.37
CA ALA A 84 11.38 -1.47 -3.64
C ALA A 84 10.44 -1.19 -4.81
N VAL A 85 9.30 -1.85 -4.86
CA VAL A 85 8.29 -1.66 -5.89
C VAL A 85 7.73 -0.24 -5.85
N MET A 86 7.35 0.26 -4.68
CA MET A 86 6.79 1.60 -4.56
C MET A 86 7.83 2.68 -4.85
N CYS A 87 9.06 2.50 -4.40
CA CYS A 87 10.14 3.42 -4.71
C CYS A 87 10.40 3.49 -6.22
N HIS A 88 10.43 2.35 -6.87
CA HIS A 88 10.73 2.28 -8.31
C HIS A 88 9.61 2.88 -9.16
N TYR A 89 8.35 2.55 -8.89
CA TYR A 89 7.23 2.97 -9.74
C TYR A 89 6.60 4.28 -9.32
N LEU A 90 6.51 4.57 -8.02
CA LEU A 90 5.89 5.80 -7.52
C LEU A 90 6.91 6.90 -7.20
N GLY A 91 8.20 6.57 -7.17
CA GLY A 91 9.24 7.54 -6.86
C GLY A 91 9.20 8.06 -5.43
N VAL A 92 8.67 7.29 -4.49
CA VAL A 92 8.52 7.69 -3.10
C VAL A 92 9.32 6.77 -2.18
N SER A 93 9.90 7.34 -1.14
CA SER A 93 10.63 6.61 -0.10
C SER A 93 9.78 6.56 1.15
N ALA A 94 9.48 5.35 1.63
CA ALA A 94 8.74 5.14 2.86
C ALA A 94 9.67 4.62 3.96
N LYS A 95 9.41 5.01 5.20
CA LYS A 95 10.10 4.44 6.36
C LYS A 95 9.30 3.26 6.87
N PRO A 96 9.80 2.03 6.72
CA PRO A 96 9.05 0.87 7.17
C PRO A 96 9.15 0.68 8.68
N VAL A 97 8.04 0.30 9.29
CA VAL A 97 8.03 -0.29 10.61
C VAL A 97 7.68 -1.76 10.41
N TYR A 98 8.59 -2.65 10.79
CA TYR A 98 8.38 -4.07 10.60
C TYR A 98 7.75 -4.68 11.85
N CYS A 99 6.44 -4.92 11.81
CA CYS A 99 5.77 -5.76 12.77
C CYS A 99 4.88 -6.73 11.99
N THR A 100 5.43 -7.88 11.62
CA THR A 100 4.76 -8.84 10.75
C THR A 100 3.41 -9.30 11.31
N LYS A 101 3.30 -9.43 12.62
CA LYS A 101 2.06 -9.84 13.27
C LYS A 101 0.97 -8.77 13.16
N ILE A 102 1.31 -7.53 13.44
CA ILE A 102 0.37 -6.41 13.33
C ILE A 102 0.04 -6.14 11.87
N ALA A 103 1.04 -6.13 11.00
CA ALA A 103 0.84 -5.94 9.57
C ALA A 103 -0.10 -7.01 9.00
N SER A 104 0.08 -8.29 9.38
CA SER A 104 -0.80 -9.36 8.94
C SER A 104 -2.24 -9.13 9.38
N LYS A 105 -2.46 -8.71 10.62
CA LYS A 105 -3.81 -8.41 11.13
C LYS A 105 -4.46 -7.27 10.38
N LEU A 106 -3.73 -6.21 10.07
CA LEU A 106 -4.26 -5.03 9.40
C LEU A 106 -4.50 -5.27 7.91
N VAL A 107 -3.53 -5.88 7.22
CA VAL A 107 -3.65 -6.15 5.79
C VAL A 107 -4.70 -7.22 5.52
N ARG A 108 -4.83 -8.20 6.40
CA ARG A 108 -5.75 -9.33 6.22
C ARG A 108 -7.09 -9.17 6.92
N THR A 109 -7.53 -7.94 7.16
CA THR A 109 -8.86 -7.70 7.71
C THR A 109 -9.98 -8.19 6.80
N TYR A 110 -9.69 -8.40 5.53
CA TYR A 110 -10.63 -8.91 4.52
C TYR A 110 -10.53 -10.42 4.30
N THR A 111 -9.77 -11.12 5.12
CA THR A 111 -9.61 -12.58 5.01
C THR A 111 -9.42 -13.19 6.41
N ASP A 112 -9.88 -14.43 6.58
CA ASP A 112 -9.68 -15.20 7.81
C ASP A 112 -8.30 -15.85 7.89
N ARG A 113 -7.48 -15.71 6.87
CA ARG A 113 -6.14 -16.28 6.82
C ARG A 113 -5.13 -15.35 7.45
N HIS A 114 -4.38 -15.85 8.37
CA HIS A 114 -3.30 -15.12 9.04
C HIS A 114 -2.00 -15.92 9.06
#